data_31221835af565a5e4999fe5015c6cedc
#
_entry.id   31221835af565a5e4999fe5015c6cedc
#
_cell.length_a   1.000
_cell.length_b   1.000
_cell.length_c   1.000
_cell.angle_alpha   90.00
_cell.angle_beta   90.00
_cell.angle_gamma   90.00
#
_symmetry.space_group_name_H-M   'P 1'
#
loop_
_entity.id
_entity.type
_entity.pdbx_description
1 polymer ?
#
loop_
_entity_poly.entity_id
_entity_poly.type
_entity_poly.pdbx_seq_one_letter_code
_entity_poly.pdbx_strand_id
1 'polypeptide(L)'
;MNFLTDLVQGSKEWLEVRKNYFTASEAAAMLGLSKYTSRSDLLKQKATGVTPEVTPSQQRLFNKGHATEEVARPIAEAYIGEELYPATITNEVEGLKLLASMDGLTMMGDRGWECKMWKSQLATPTNLNSCSVSKNDKLFRSGLLSSG
;
A
#
# COMPACT_ATOMS: atom_id res chain seq x y z
N MET A 1 11.67 11.72 2.88
CA MET A 1 10.83 10.77 2.12
C MET A 1 11.58 10.43 0.84
N ASN A 2 11.80 9.15 0.57
CA ASN A 2 12.50 8.69 -0.61
C ASN A 2 11.56 7.85 -1.48
N PHE A 3 11.62 8.05 -2.79
CA PHE A 3 10.86 7.27 -3.76
C PHE A 3 11.75 6.16 -4.30
N LEU A 4 11.26 4.93 -4.30
CA LEU A 4 11.91 3.78 -4.91
C LEU A 4 11.12 3.40 -6.16
N THR A 5 11.37 4.12 -7.25
CA THR A 5 10.61 4.00 -8.50
C THR A 5 10.90 2.71 -9.27
N ASP A 6 12.06 2.11 -9.05
CA ASP A 6 12.51 0.93 -9.81
C ASP A 6 12.11 -0.41 -9.17
N LEU A 7 11.39 -0.37 -8.03
CA LEU A 7 10.93 -1.56 -7.34
C LEU A 7 9.53 -1.98 -7.82
N VAL A 8 9.49 -3.05 -8.56
CA VAL A 8 8.22 -3.69 -8.95
C VAL A 8 7.63 -4.42 -7.74
N GLN A 9 6.44 -4.03 -7.33
CA GLN A 9 5.70 -4.65 -6.23
C GLN A 9 5.53 -6.15 -6.47
N GLY A 10 5.91 -6.97 -5.48
CA GLY A 10 5.89 -8.43 -5.57
C GLY A 10 7.16 -9.06 -6.13
N SER A 11 8.12 -8.28 -6.64
CA SER A 11 9.43 -8.80 -7.06
C SER A 11 10.27 -9.29 -5.88
N LYS A 12 11.31 -10.07 -6.17
CA LYS A 12 12.26 -10.54 -5.13
C LYS A 12 12.95 -9.38 -4.45
N GLU A 13 13.35 -8.39 -5.21
CA GLU A 13 14.02 -7.17 -4.74
C GLU A 13 13.10 -6.39 -3.80
N TRP A 14 11.83 -6.23 -4.16
CA TRP A 14 10.82 -5.60 -3.33
C TRP A 14 10.59 -6.36 -2.01
N LEU A 15 10.55 -7.70 -2.06
CA LEU A 15 10.41 -8.53 -0.86
C LEU A 15 11.62 -8.40 0.08
N GLU A 16 12.85 -8.32 -0.47
CA GLU A 16 14.07 -8.10 0.32
C GLU A 16 14.08 -6.72 1.00
N VAL A 17 13.70 -5.68 0.26
CA VAL A 17 13.59 -4.33 0.85
C VAL A 17 12.57 -4.33 2.00
N ARG A 18 11.41 -4.95 1.83
CA ARG A 18 10.37 -5.03 2.87
C ARG A 18 10.82 -5.67 4.17
N LYS A 19 11.78 -6.58 4.16
CA LYS A 19 12.29 -7.21 5.39
C LYS A 19 12.87 -6.19 6.36
N ASN A 20 13.47 -5.12 5.83
CA ASN A 20 14.17 -4.10 6.61
C ASN A 20 13.28 -2.90 7.00
N TYR A 21 12.00 -2.90 6.60
CA TYR A 21 11.06 -1.81 6.83
C TYR A 21 9.78 -2.32 7.48
N PHE A 22 9.14 -1.49 8.29
CA PHE A 22 7.75 -1.69 8.67
C PHE A 22 6.86 -1.10 7.59
N THR A 23 5.93 -1.91 7.09
CA THR A 23 5.11 -1.49 5.95
C THR A 23 3.76 -0.96 6.39
N ALA A 24 3.14 -0.11 5.57
CA ALA A 24 1.81 0.42 5.84
C ALA A 24 0.76 -0.70 6.03
N SER A 25 0.87 -1.80 5.28
CA SER A 25 0.00 -2.98 5.42
C SER A 25 0.18 -3.74 6.74
N GLU A 26 1.29 -3.55 7.43
CA GLU A 26 1.60 -4.17 8.73
C GLU A 26 1.18 -3.29 9.91
N ALA A 27 0.70 -2.07 9.67
CA ALA A 27 0.36 -1.10 10.71
C ALA A 27 -0.64 -1.66 11.74
N ALA A 28 -1.67 -2.36 11.29
CA ALA A 28 -2.64 -3.00 12.18
C ALA A 28 -1.99 -4.07 13.08
N ALA A 29 -1.04 -4.84 12.56
CA ALA A 29 -0.31 -5.83 13.34
C ALA A 29 0.65 -5.17 14.34
N MET A 30 1.34 -4.10 13.95
CA MET A 30 2.20 -3.31 14.84
C MET A 30 1.42 -2.75 16.03
N LEU A 31 0.19 -2.31 15.81
CA LEU A 31 -0.70 -1.79 16.85
C LEU A 31 -1.43 -2.89 17.65
N GLY A 32 -1.25 -4.17 17.31
CA GLY A 32 -1.94 -5.27 17.95
C GLY A 32 -3.43 -5.38 17.58
N LEU A 33 -3.85 -4.75 16.51
CA LEU A 33 -5.24 -4.67 16.04
C LEU A 33 -5.54 -5.63 14.86
N SER A 34 -4.53 -6.32 14.34
CA SER A 34 -4.71 -7.25 13.24
C SER A 34 -5.37 -8.56 13.71
N LYS A 35 -6.34 -9.03 12.91
CA LYS A 35 -6.98 -10.34 13.08
C LYS A 35 -6.17 -11.50 12.48
N TYR A 36 -5.15 -11.20 11.68
CA TYR A 36 -4.41 -12.18 10.88
C TYR A 36 -3.01 -12.45 11.41
N THR A 37 -2.35 -11.44 11.95
CA THR A 37 -0.96 -11.53 12.42
C THR A 37 -0.86 -10.79 13.75
N SER A 38 -0.37 -11.45 14.78
CA SER A 38 -0.13 -10.79 16.06
C SER A 38 1.10 -9.87 15.97
N ARG A 39 1.19 -8.90 16.90
CA ARG A 39 2.38 -8.04 16.99
C ARG A 39 3.66 -8.85 17.24
N SER A 40 3.59 -9.87 18.10
CA SER A 40 4.72 -10.74 18.39
C SER A 40 5.18 -11.55 17.19
N ASP A 41 4.25 -12.06 16.37
CA ASP A 41 4.59 -12.78 15.15
C ASP A 41 5.21 -11.86 14.10
N LEU A 42 4.69 -10.65 13.95
CA LEU A 42 5.29 -9.64 13.07
C LEU A 42 6.73 -9.32 13.49
N LEU A 43 6.96 -9.04 14.75
CA LEU A 43 8.30 -8.75 15.28
C LEU A 43 9.25 -9.94 15.07
N LYS A 44 8.77 -11.17 15.29
CA LYS A 44 9.55 -12.38 15.03
C LYS A 44 9.90 -12.51 13.54
N GLN A 45 8.95 -12.27 12.63
CA GLN A 45 9.20 -12.24 11.18
C GLN A 45 10.27 -11.21 10.81
N LYS A 46 10.19 -10.00 11.36
CA LYS A 46 11.18 -8.95 11.11
C LYS A 46 12.57 -9.31 11.65
N ALA A 47 12.63 -9.90 12.84
CA ALA A 47 13.91 -10.28 13.47
C ALA A 47 14.59 -11.46 12.75
N THR A 48 13.82 -12.42 12.26
CA THR A 48 14.34 -13.64 11.61
C THR A 48 14.43 -13.54 10.10
N GLY A 49 13.74 -12.57 9.48
CA GLY A 49 13.59 -12.48 8.02
C GLY A 49 12.71 -13.59 7.42
N VAL A 50 12.15 -14.48 8.26
CA VAL A 50 11.31 -15.59 7.80
C VAL A 50 9.85 -15.12 7.75
N THR A 51 9.29 -15.11 6.55
CA THR A 51 7.87 -14.82 6.31
C THR A 51 7.12 -16.11 5.96
N PRO A 52 5.86 -16.26 6.41
CA PRO A 52 5.04 -17.39 6.01
C PRO A 52 4.91 -17.49 4.48
N GLU A 53 4.86 -18.69 3.96
CA GLU A 53 4.60 -18.91 2.54
C GLU A 53 3.21 -18.44 2.16
N VAL A 54 3.11 -17.83 0.99
CA VAL A 54 1.83 -17.38 0.43
C VAL A 54 1.07 -18.60 -0.08
N THR A 55 -0.10 -18.86 0.48
CA THR A 55 -0.95 -19.95 0.03
C THR A 55 -1.49 -19.69 -1.39
N PRO A 56 -1.84 -20.74 -2.15
CA PRO A 56 -2.46 -20.58 -3.47
C PRO A 56 -3.75 -19.72 -3.45
N SER A 57 -4.49 -19.76 -2.34
CA SER A 57 -5.69 -18.95 -2.15
C SER A 57 -5.37 -17.47 -1.97
N GLN A 58 -4.34 -17.16 -1.20
CA GLN A 58 -3.83 -15.80 -1.03
C GLN A 58 -3.27 -15.27 -2.35
N GLN A 59 -2.52 -16.09 -3.09
CA GLN A 59 -1.99 -15.68 -4.39
C GLN A 59 -3.09 -15.34 -5.38
N ARG A 60 -4.16 -16.15 -5.46
CA ARG A 60 -5.34 -15.83 -6.28
C ARG A 60 -5.99 -14.50 -5.89
N LEU A 61 -6.06 -14.21 -4.58
CA LEU A 61 -6.60 -12.95 -4.09
C LEU A 61 -5.72 -11.76 -4.48
N PHE A 62 -4.40 -11.89 -4.40
CA PHE A 62 -3.45 -10.85 -4.83
C PHE A 62 -3.55 -10.60 -6.33
N ASN A 63 -3.58 -11.65 -7.15
CA ASN A 63 -3.73 -11.53 -8.60
C ASN A 63 -5.05 -10.83 -8.98
N LYS A 64 -6.14 -11.15 -8.26
CA LYS A 64 -7.41 -10.46 -8.44
C LYS A 64 -7.32 -8.98 -8.06
N GLY A 65 -6.57 -8.64 -6.99
CA GLY A 65 -6.30 -7.27 -6.59
C GLY A 65 -5.64 -6.49 -7.73
N HIS A 66 -4.52 -6.98 -8.23
CA HIS A 66 -3.77 -6.34 -9.33
C HIS A 66 -4.61 -6.17 -10.60
N ALA A 67 -5.36 -7.21 -11.00
CA ALA A 67 -6.26 -7.08 -12.16
C ALA A 67 -7.36 -6.02 -11.95
N THR A 68 -7.83 -5.83 -10.72
CA THR A 68 -8.79 -4.78 -10.39
C THR A 68 -8.15 -3.39 -10.45
N GLU A 69 -6.91 -3.24 -9.95
CA GLU A 69 -6.13 -2.01 -10.00
C GLU A 69 -5.88 -1.55 -11.44
N GLU A 70 -5.50 -2.47 -12.34
CA GLU A 70 -5.26 -2.19 -13.75
C GLU A 70 -6.52 -1.63 -14.45
N VAL A 71 -7.69 -2.18 -14.15
CA VAL A 71 -8.97 -1.70 -14.73
C VAL A 71 -9.41 -0.38 -14.11
N ALA A 72 -9.17 -0.19 -12.83
CA ALA A 72 -9.62 0.99 -12.10
C ALA A 72 -8.72 2.22 -12.31
N ARG A 73 -7.43 2.02 -12.61
CA ARG A 73 -6.46 3.11 -12.76
C ARG A 73 -6.85 4.13 -13.85
N PRO A 74 -7.21 3.76 -15.09
CA PRO A 74 -7.61 4.74 -16.10
C PRO A 74 -8.83 5.57 -15.70
N ILE A 75 -9.73 4.99 -14.90
CA ILE A 75 -10.91 5.71 -14.40
C ILE A 75 -10.48 6.74 -13.35
N ALA A 76 -9.55 6.36 -12.47
CA ALA A 76 -9.00 7.28 -11.46
C ALA A 76 -8.20 8.41 -12.13
N GLU A 77 -7.39 8.12 -13.13
CA GLU A 77 -6.63 9.09 -13.92
C GLU A 77 -7.54 10.10 -14.62
N ALA A 78 -8.61 9.62 -15.25
CA ALA A 78 -9.60 10.50 -15.87
C ALA A 78 -10.29 11.43 -14.85
N TYR A 79 -10.51 10.96 -13.63
CA TYR A 79 -11.10 11.76 -12.56
C TYR A 79 -10.11 12.77 -11.95
N ILE A 80 -8.85 12.36 -11.79
CA ILE A 80 -7.78 13.19 -11.22
C ILE A 80 -7.26 14.20 -12.25
N GLY A 81 -7.30 13.86 -13.54
CA GLY A 81 -6.76 14.64 -14.64
C GLY A 81 -5.26 14.47 -14.84
N GLU A 82 -4.64 13.47 -14.23
CA GLU A 82 -3.21 13.17 -14.28
C GLU A 82 -2.97 11.67 -14.30
N GLU A 83 -1.86 11.25 -14.88
CA GLU A 83 -1.40 9.86 -14.88
C GLU A 83 -0.97 9.41 -13.48
N LEU A 84 -1.19 8.13 -13.19
CA LEU A 84 -0.88 7.51 -11.90
C LEU A 84 0.13 6.38 -12.09
N TYR A 85 1.21 6.44 -11.36
CA TYR A 85 2.29 5.46 -11.38
C TYR A 85 2.35 4.67 -10.09
N PRO A 86 2.46 3.33 -10.13
CA PRO A 86 2.75 2.54 -8.93
C PRO A 86 4.04 3.03 -8.29
N ALA A 87 4.03 3.23 -6.99
CA ALA A 87 5.19 3.77 -6.30
C ALA A 87 5.44 3.07 -4.97
N THR A 88 6.71 2.86 -4.64
CA THR A 88 7.14 2.47 -3.29
C THR A 88 7.85 3.65 -2.64
N ILE A 89 7.34 4.06 -1.49
CA ILE A 89 7.83 5.22 -0.75
C ILE A 89 8.44 4.72 0.56
N THR A 90 9.60 5.26 0.92
CA THR A 90 10.23 4.99 2.21
C THR A 90 10.42 6.28 3.00
N ASN A 91 10.32 6.16 4.31
CA ASN A 91 10.63 7.24 5.23
C ASN A 91 11.27 6.66 6.50
N GLU A 92 12.00 7.50 7.22
CA GLU A 92 12.55 7.15 8.52
C GLU A 92 12.09 8.20 9.55
N VAL A 93 11.52 7.71 10.64
CA VAL A 93 11.03 8.56 11.74
C VAL A 93 11.59 8.00 13.03
N GLU A 94 12.42 8.77 13.72
CA GLU A 94 13.06 8.39 14.99
C GLU A 94 13.75 7.01 14.94
N GLY A 95 14.44 6.72 13.83
CA GLY A 95 15.13 5.45 13.61
C GLY A 95 14.21 4.31 13.14
N LEU A 96 12.89 4.52 13.06
CA LEU A 96 11.95 3.55 12.54
C LEU A 96 11.85 3.67 11.02
N LYS A 97 12.25 2.64 10.30
CA LYS A 97 12.18 2.58 8.84
C LYS A 97 10.79 2.16 8.39
N LEU A 98 10.13 3.03 7.66
CA LEU A 98 8.76 2.86 7.18
C LEU A 98 8.73 2.73 5.65
N LEU A 99 7.85 1.88 5.14
CA LEU A 99 7.62 1.68 3.72
C LEU A 99 6.12 1.64 3.41
N ALA A 100 5.72 2.34 2.36
CA ALA A 100 4.39 2.24 1.78
C ALA A 100 4.49 1.95 0.28
N SER A 101 3.73 0.97 -0.19
CA SER A 101 3.49 0.76 -1.61
C SER A 101 2.12 1.33 -1.95
N MET A 102 2.08 2.17 -2.96
CA MET A 102 0.87 2.85 -3.42
C MET A 102 0.47 2.31 -4.79
N ASP A 103 -0.82 2.13 -5.01
CA ASP A 103 -1.36 1.63 -6.28
C ASP A 103 -1.24 2.70 -7.38
N GLY A 104 -1.18 3.98 -7.01
CA GLY A 104 -0.90 5.09 -7.90
C GLY A 104 -0.45 6.35 -7.18
N LEU A 105 0.49 7.05 -7.79
CA LEU A 105 0.99 8.34 -7.35
C LEU A 105 1.16 9.23 -8.58
N THR A 106 0.77 10.50 -8.51
CA THR A 106 1.04 11.46 -9.57
C THR A 106 2.55 11.70 -9.72
N MET A 107 2.98 12.16 -10.88
CA MET A 107 4.40 12.44 -11.16
C MET A 107 5.00 13.42 -10.16
N MET A 108 4.24 14.42 -9.70
CA MET A 108 4.68 15.39 -8.69
C MET A 108 4.64 14.83 -7.26
N GLY A 109 4.07 13.66 -7.05
CA GLY A 109 3.97 13.04 -5.73
C GLY A 109 2.99 13.72 -4.77
N ASP A 110 2.13 14.60 -5.25
CA ASP A 110 1.19 15.38 -4.45
C ASP A 110 -0.17 14.71 -4.27
N ARG A 111 -0.49 13.72 -5.12
CA ARG A 111 -1.74 12.96 -5.04
C ARG A 111 -1.46 11.47 -5.08
N GLY A 112 -1.97 10.74 -4.09
CA GLY A 112 -1.91 9.31 -4.00
C GLY A 112 -3.27 8.67 -4.25
N TRP A 113 -3.26 7.52 -4.92
CA TRP A 113 -4.43 6.71 -5.17
C TRP A 113 -4.22 5.31 -4.61
N GLU A 114 -5.28 4.76 -4.03
CA GLU A 114 -5.32 3.41 -3.46
C GLU A 114 -6.59 2.72 -3.90
N CYS A 115 -6.47 1.53 -4.46
CA CYS A 115 -7.59 0.69 -4.89
C CYS A 115 -7.93 -0.37 -3.87
N LYS A 116 -9.16 -0.42 -3.41
CA LYS A 116 -9.64 -1.44 -2.48
C LYS A 116 -10.79 -2.23 -3.07
N MET A 117 -10.62 -3.54 -3.16
CA MET A 117 -11.74 -4.41 -3.48
C MET A 117 -12.72 -4.45 -2.31
N TRP A 118 -13.97 -4.13 -2.59
CA TRP A 118 -15.04 -4.24 -1.61
C TRP A 118 -15.37 -5.70 -1.35
N LYS A 119 -15.28 -6.13 -0.09
CA LYS A 119 -15.78 -7.43 0.35
C LYS A 119 -17.25 -7.29 0.71
N SER A 120 -18.15 -7.13 -0.23
CA SER A 120 -19.56 -7.11 0.12
C SER A 120 -20.24 -8.42 -0.20
N GLN A 121 -20.99 -8.93 0.76
CA GLN A 121 -22.02 -9.92 0.54
C GLN A 121 -23.28 -9.30 -0.13
N LEU A 122 -23.24 -8.01 -0.41
CA LEU A 122 -24.29 -7.16 -0.97
C LEU A 122 -23.86 -6.59 -2.33
N ALA A 123 -23.12 -7.34 -3.12
CA ALA A 123 -22.84 -6.93 -4.50
C ALA A 123 -24.13 -7.06 -5.33
N THR A 124 -24.96 -6.03 -5.32
CA THR A 124 -25.87 -5.80 -6.42
C THR A 124 -25.03 -5.48 -7.68
N PRO A 125 -25.47 -5.94 -8.88
CA PRO A 125 -24.68 -5.81 -10.12
C PRO A 125 -24.34 -4.39 -10.55
N THR A 126 -24.81 -3.38 -9.85
CA THR A 126 -24.66 -1.94 -10.13
C THR A 126 -23.52 -1.26 -9.38
N ASN A 127 -22.86 -1.94 -8.45
CA ASN A 127 -21.73 -1.34 -7.72
C ASN A 127 -20.40 -1.80 -8.31
N LEU A 128 -19.93 -1.04 -9.30
CA LEU A 128 -18.53 -0.96 -9.66
C LEU A 128 -17.70 -0.69 -8.40
N ASN A 129 -16.63 -1.44 -8.23
CA ASN A 129 -15.69 -1.37 -7.13
C ASN A 129 -15.45 0.08 -6.69
N SER A 130 -15.69 0.37 -5.41
CA SER A 130 -15.42 1.71 -4.90
C SER A 130 -13.92 1.92 -4.83
N CYS A 131 -13.37 2.62 -5.79
CA CYS A 131 -12.07 3.25 -5.68
C CYS A 131 -12.25 4.49 -4.82
N SER A 132 -11.65 4.49 -3.64
CA SER A 132 -11.61 5.70 -2.83
C SER A 132 -10.41 6.55 -3.25
N VAL A 133 -10.68 7.65 -3.93
CA VAL A 133 -9.69 8.72 -4.10
C VAL A 133 -9.69 9.49 -2.79
N SER A 134 -8.64 9.33 -2.00
CA SER A 134 -8.48 10.12 -0.78
C SER A 134 -8.05 11.53 -1.13
N LYS A 135 -8.99 12.47 -1.13
CA LYS A 135 -8.67 13.90 -1.07
C LYS A 135 -8.24 14.27 0.36
N ASN A 136 -7.15 13.74 0.83
CA ASN A 136 -6.58 14.18 2.11
C ASN A 136 -5.59 15.32 1.89
N ASP A 137 -6.11 16.47 1.44
CA ASP A 137 -5.37 17.76 1.44
C ASP A 137 -4.90 18.21 2.83
N LYS A 138 -5.39 17.58 3.90
CA LYS A 138 -5.06 18.02 5.29
C LYS A 138 -4.06 17.15 6.01
N LEU A 139 -3.97 15.86 5.72
CA LEU A 139 -3.03 14.98 6.42
C LEU A 139 -1.61 15.00 5.84
N PHE A 140 -1.47 15.30 4.56
CA PHE A 140 -0.16 15.42 3.91
C PHE A 140 0.50 16.80 4.15
N ARG A 141 -0.29 17.86 4.36
CA ARG A 141 0.26 19.21 4.65
C ARG A 141 0.74 19.39 6.07
N SER A 142 0.19 18.69 7.05
CA SER A 142 0.62 18.86 8.44
C SER A 142 1.96 18.20 8.78
N GLY A 143 2.43 17.28 7.97
CA GLY A 143 3.76 16.66 8.12
C GLY A 143 4.90 17.42 7.46
N LEU A 144 4.60 18.41 6.62
CA LEU A 144 5.62 19.15 5.83
C LEU A 144 5.90 20.58 6.36
N LEU A 145 5.18 21.06 7.38
CA LEU A 145 5.29 22.44 7.86
C LEU A 145 5.82 22.60 9.29
N SER A 146 6.47 21.60 9.85
CA SER A 146 7.13 21.76 11.16
C SER A 146 8.63 21.44 11.11
N SER A 147 9.34 22.00 10.14
CA SER A 147 10.79 22.13 10.19
C SER A 147 11.16 23.38 9.42
N GLY A 148 11.02 24.48 10.07
CA GLY A 148 11.64 25.76 9.74
C GLY A 148 12.39 26.24 10.95
#